data_1613b414743cc48abae5e2d0b3827273
#
_entry.id   1613b414743cc48abae5e2d0b3827273
#
_cell.length_a   1.000
_cell.length_b   1.000
_cell.length_c   1.000
_cell.angle_alpha   90.00
_cell.angle_beta   90.00
_cell.angle_gamma   90.00
#
_symmetry.space_group_name_H-M   'P 1'
#
loop_
_entity.id
_entity.type
_entity.pdbx_description
1 polymer ?
#
loop_
_entity_poly.entity_id
_entity_poly.type
_entity_poly.pdbx_seq_one_letter_code
_entity_poly.pdbx_strand_id
1 'polypeptide(L)'
;MNPVAVGNSQGKQQLRLNWPDGREQRLGHAELRRQCPCSQCRAFRLQGLTVKVDPRIRVVELNAQGYGLQLIFSDGHERGIYPWPYLAQLTPEPTS
;
A
#
# COMPACT_ATOMS: atom_id res chain seq x y z
N MET A 1 15.56 -5.50 1.15
CA MET A 1 15.59 -5.42 -0.32
C MET A 1 14.65 -4.33 -0.77
N ASN A 2 15.12 -3.45 -1.62
CA ASN A 2 14.30 -2.34 -2.11
C ASN A 2 13.84 -2.62 -3.53
N PRO A 3 12.66 -2.16 -3.94
CA PRO A 3 12.25 -2.31 -5.33
C PRO A 3 13.13 -1.46 -6.25
N VAL A 4 13.28 -1.90 -7.50
CA VAL A 4 14.02 -1.15 -8.50
C VAL A 4 13.18 -0.09 -9.18
N ALA A 5 11.85 -0.21 -9.11
CA ALA A 5 10.93 0.78 -9.66
C ALA A 5 9.61 0.74 -8.91
N VAL A 6 8.99 1.91 -8.78
CA VAL A 6 7.67 2.07 -8.16
C VAL A 6 6.82 2.90 -9.10
N GLY A 7 5.64 2.39 -9.44
CA GLY A 7 4.68 3.10 -10.27
C GLY A 7 3.34 3.20 -9.59
N ASN A 8 2.68 4.34 -9.73
CA ASN A 8 1.36 4.55 -9.16
C ASN A 8 0.39 4.95 -10.27
N SER A 9 -0.73 4.24 -10.36
CA SER A 9 -1.80 4.56 -11.29
C SER A 9 -3.05 4.92 -10.52
N GLN A 10 -3.40 6.20 -10.51
CA GLN A 10 -4.64 6.63 -9.87
C GLN A 10 -5.86 6.16 -10.65
N GLY A 11 -5.76 6.12 -11.97
CA GLY A 11 -6.86 5.67 -12.81
C GLY A 11 -7.20 4.19 -12.61
N LYS A 12 -6.20 3.35 -12.44
CA LYS A 12 -6.39 1.92 -12.19
C LYS A 12 -6.45 1.60 -10.70
N GLN A 13 -6.21 2.57 -9.84
CA GLN A 13 -6.17 2.41 -8.40
C GLN A 13 -5.21 1.29 -7.98
N GLN A 14 -4.02 1.26 -8.60
CA GLN A 14 -3.00 0.25 -8.35
C GLN A 14 -1.64 0.88 -8.12
N LEU A 15 -0.89 0.30 -7.20
CA LEU A 15 0.53 0.56 -6.98
C LEU A 15 1.32 -0.60 -7.57
N ARG A 16 2.33 -0.31 -8.37
CA ARG A 16 3.18 -1.32 -8.98
C ARG A 16 4.58 -1.24 -8.42
N LEU A 17 5.10 -2.39 -8.03
CA LEU A 17 6.47 -2.52 -7.52
C LEU A 17 7.22 -3.52 -8.38
N ASN A 18 8.40 -3.14 -8.85
CA ASN A 18 9.29 -4.04 -9.57
C ASN A 18 10.48 -4.34 -8.67
N TRP A 19 10.69 -5.62 -8.39
CA TRP A 19 11.72 -6.08 -7.47
C TRP A 19 12.98 -6.53 -8.23
N PRO A 20 14.16 -6.49 -7.57
CA PRO A 20 15.42 -6.87 -8.24
C PRO A 20 15.47 -8.32 -8.75
N ASP A 21 14.64 -9.19 -8.18
CA ASP A 21 14.57 -10.60 -8.60
C ASP A 21 13.73 -10.81 -9.85
N GLY A 22 13.24 -9.73 -10.46
CA GLY A 22 12.41 -9.79 -11.66
C GLY A 22 10.91 -9.85 -11.37
N ARG A 23 10.51 -9.93 -10.11
CA ARG A 23 9.10 -10.01 -9.75
C ARG A 23 8.43 -8.64 -9.92
N GLU A 24 7.26 -8.64 -10.53
CA GLU A 24 6.38 -7.47 -10.57
C GLU A 24 5.20 -7.72 -9.65
N GLN A 25 4.92 -6.74 -8.80
CA GLN A 25 3.84 -6.83 -7.82
C GLN A 25 2.88 -5.67 -8.05
N ARG A 26 1.59 -5.98 -8.12
CA ARG A 26 0.54 -4.98 -8.29
C ARG A 26 -0.38 -5.06 -7.08
N LEU A 27 -0.55 -3.92 -6.40
CA LEU A 27 -1.34 -3.85 -5.18
C LEU A 27 -2.45 -2.81 -5.37
N GLY A 28 -3.68 -3.20 -5.09
CA GLY A 28 -4.81 -2.27 -5.16
C GLY A 28 -4.72 -1.20 -4.08
N HIS A 29 -5.11 0.03 -4.39
CA HIS A 29 -5.09 1.12 -3.42
C HIS A 29 -5.99 0.82 -2.23
N ALA A 30 -7.17 0.24 -2.47
CA ALA A 30 -8.08 -0.13 -1.39
C ALA A 30 -7.46 -1.16 -0.46
N GLU A 31 -6.78 -2.16 -1.02
CA GLU A 31 -6.10 -3.18 -0.23
C GLU A 31 -4.96 -2.59 0.59
N LEU A 32 -4.18 -1.70 -0.01
CA LEU A 32 -3.11 -1.01 0.71
C LEU A 32 -3.66 -0.21 1.89
N ARG A 33 -4.79 0.45 1.69
CA ARG A 33 -5.43 1.22 2.76
C ARG A 33 -5.93 0.32 3.89
N ARG A 34 -6.50 -0.85 3.55
CA ARG A 34 -6.94 -1.82 4.55
C ARG A 34 -5.77 -2.39 5.34
N GLN A 35 -4.61 -2.51 4.72
CA GLN A 35 -3.39 -3.07 5.32
C GLN A 35 -2.43 -2.01 5.84
N CYS A 36 -2.92 -0.80 6.08
CA CYS A 36 -2.09 0.29 6.59
C CYS A 36 -1.40 -0.14 7.90
N PRO A 37 -0.07 -0.03 7.98
CA PRO A 37 0.68 -0.48 9.16
C PRO A 37 0.77 0.57 10.27
N CYS A 38 0.10 1.72 10.15
CA CYS A 38 0.16 2.71 11.21
C CYS A 38 -0.46 2.15 12.48
N SER A 39 -0.04 2.67 13.65
CA SER A 39 -0.45 2.12 14.94
C SER A 39 -1.97 2.15 15.12
N GLN A 40 -2.63 3.18 14.64
CA GLN A 40 -4.08 3.31 14.76
C GLN A 40 -4.83 2.22 13.97
N CYS A 41 -4.45 2.03 12.71
CA CYS A 41 -5.09 1.00 11.88
C CYS A 41 -4.75 -0.41 12.38
N ARG A 42 -3.51 -0.60 12.83
CA ARG A 42 -3.08 -1.88 13.39
C ARG A 42 -3.88 -2.22 14.65
N ALA A 43 -4.07 -1.26 15.54
CA ALA A 43 -4.86 -1.47 16.76
C ALA A 43 -6.30 -1.85 16.41
N PHE A 44 -6.87 -1.21 15.39
CA PHE A 44 -8.21 -1.51 14.92
C PHE A 44 -8.34 -2.97 14.49
N ARG A 45 -7.37 -3.45 13.68
CA ARG A 45 -7.38 -4.84 13.21
C ARG A 45 -7.17 -5.84 14.35
N LEU A 46 -6.32 -5.50 15.32
CA LEU A 46 -6.08 -6.36 16.48
C LEU A 46 -7.32 -6.54 17.36
N GLN A 47 -8.24 -5.58 17.31
CA GLN A 47 -9.52 -5.67 18.02
C GLN A 47 -10.57 -6.46 17.23
N GLY A 48 -10.21 -7.02 16.09
CA GLY A 48 -11.13 -7.76 15.23
C GLY A 48 -12.03 -6.88 14.39
N LEU A 49 -11.77 -5.57 14.34
CA LEU A 49 -12.55 -4.63 13.56
C LEU A 49 -12.02 -4.56 12.15
N THR A 50 -12.91 -4.32 11.19
CA THR A 50 -12.54 -4.16 9.78
C THR A 50 -12.50 -2.68 9.44
N VAL A 51 -11.39 -2.24 8.87
CA VAL A 51 -11.27 -0.87 8.39
C VAL A 51 -12.13 -0.73 7.13
N LYS A 52 -13.09 0.18 7.19
CA LYS A 52 -13.92 0.47 6.03
C LYS A 52 -13.16 1.37 5.08
N VAL A 53 -13.08 0.96 3.82
CA VAL A 53 -12.36 1.69 2.79
C VAL A 53 -13.30 1.99 1.64
N ASP A 54 -13.30 3.27 1.22
CA ASP A 54 -14.05 3.68 0.05
C ASP A 54 -13.46 2.96 -1.18
N PRO A 55 -14.30 2.30 -2.00
CA PRO A 55 -13.76 1.64 -3.20
C PRO A 55 -13.13 2.60 -4.21
N ARG A 56 -13.37 3.91 -4.06
CA ARG A 56 -12.75 4.92 -4.91
C ARG A 56 -11.46 5.50 -4.32
N ILE A 57 -10.98 4.92 -3.21
CA ILE A 57 -9.75 5.39 -2.57
C ILE A 57 -8.58 5.35 -3.55
N ARG A 58 -7.73 6.35 -3.51
CA ARG A 58 -6.54 6.43 -4.36
C ARG A 58 -5.34 6.85 -3.53
N VAL A 59 -4.18 6.37 -3.93
CA VAL A 59 -2.91 6.91 -3.45
C VAL A 59 -2.61 8.13 -4.30
N VAL A 60 -2.60 9.29 -3.69
CA VAL A 60 -2.42 10.56 -4.39
C VAL A 60 -0.98 11.04 -4.35
N GLU A 61 -0.17 10.53 -3.42
CA GLU A 61 1.22 10.91 -3.31
C GLU A 61 2.03 9.77 -2.70
N LEU A 62 3.28 9.63 -3.14
CA LEU A 62 4.24 8.66 -2.63
C LEU A 62 5.48 9.40 -2.16
N ASN A 63 5.98 9.03 -0.98
CA ASN A 63 7.24 9.57 -0.46
C ASN A 63 8.13 8.41 -0.06
N ALA A 64 9.21 8.19 -0.81
CA ALA A 64 10.14 7.13 -0.52
C ALA A 64 10.97 7.46 0.71
N GLN A 65 11.00 6.53 1.65
CA GLN A 65 11.87 6.58 2.81
C GLN A 65 12.95 5.50 2.62
N GLY A 66 14.06 5.62 3.33
CA GLY A 66 15.13 4.64 3.18
C GLY A 66 14.70 3.20 3.47
N TYR A 67 13.73 3.02 4.34
CA TYR A 67 13.25 1.70 4.77
C TYR A 67 11.86 1.34 4.26
N GLY A 68 11.21 2.23 3.55
CA GLY A 68 9.86 1.97 3.09
C GLY A 68 9.26 3.09 2.27
N LEU A 69 7.96 3.04 2.09
CA LEU A 69 7.23 3.96 1.24
C LEU A 69 6.06 4.55 2.02
N GLN A 70 6.02 5.88 2.15
CA GLN A 70 4.87 6.56 2.71
C GLN A 70 3.81 6.73 1.63
N LEU A 71 2.59 6.31 1.93
CA LEU A 71 1.46 6.46 1.02
C LEU A 71 0.49 7.49 1.59
N ILE A 72 0.13 8.48 0.76
CA ILE A 72 -0.88 9.46 1.13
C ILE A 72 -2.11 9.17 0.31
N PHE A 73 -3.20 8.87 1.00
CA PHE A 73 -4.46 8.46 0.38
C PHE A 73 -5.41 9.62 0.18
N SER A 74 -6.34 9.46 -0.73
CA SER A 74 -7.32 10.50 -1.07
C SER A 74 -8.28 10.86 0.06
N ASP A 75 -8.38 10.00 1.09
CA ASP A 75 -9.18 10.29 2.29
C ASP A 75 -8.42 11.13 3.32
N GLY A 76 -7.21 11.58 2.99
CA GLY A 76 -6.38 12.36 3.90
C GLY A 76 -5.50 11.55 4.83
N HIS A 77 -5.57 10.21 4.75
CA HIS A 77 -4.74 9.34 5.58
C HIS A 77 -3.29 9.36 5.07
N GLU A 78 -2.37 9.81 5.90
CA GLU A 78 -0.97 10.00 5.50
C GLU A 78 0.03 9.36 6.46
N ARG A 79 -0.45 8.63 7.46
CA ARG A 79 0.38 8.07 8.52
C ARG A 79 1.04 6.74 8.16
N GLY A 80 0.63 6.13 7.05
CA GLY A 80 1.10 4.80 6.71
C GLY A 80 2.45 4.83 6.01
N ILE A 81 3.50 4.39 6.70
CA ILE A 81 4.79 4.10 6.08
C ILE A 81 4.88 2.59 5.98
N TYR A 82 4.98 2.10 4.75
CA TYR A 82 4.98 0.67 4.45
C TYR A 82 6.42 0.20 4.25
N PRO A 83 7.01 -0.53 5.22
CA PRO A 83 8.37 -1.04 5.04
C PRO A 83 8.47 -1.94 3.80
N TRP A 84 9.63 -1.92 3.14
CA TRP A 84 9.80 -2.73 1.92
C TRP A 84 9.49 -4.22 2.13
N PRO A 85 9.96 -4.87 3.23
CA PRO A 85 9.59 -6.27 3.45
C PRO A 85 8.08 -6.47 3.65
N TYR A 86 7.41 -5.51 4.27
CA TYR A 86 5.96 -5.59 4.47
C TYR A 86 5.24 -5.54 3.13
N LEU A 87 5.63 -4.61 2.25
CA LEU A 87 5.04 -4.52 0.91
C LEU A 87 5.27 -5.79 0.11
N ALA A 88 6.48 -6.36 0.21
CA ALA A 88 6.82 -7.57 -0.52
C ALA A 88 5.95 -8.76 -0.13
N GLN A 89 5.43 -8.78 1.09
CA GLN A 89 4.60 -9.87 1.60
C GLN A 89 3.12 -9.70 1.31
N LEU A 90 2.69 -8.52 0.90
CA LEU A 90 1.27 -8.29 0.63
C LEU A 90 0.83 -9.09 -0.59
N THR A 91 -0.36 -9.67 -0.49
CA THR A 91 -0.94 -10.43 -1.60
C THR A 91 -1.26 -9.49 -2.75
N PRO A 92 -0.81 -9.78 -3.97
CA PRO A 92 -1.19 -8.98 -5.13
C PRO A 92 -2.70 -8.97 -5.28
N GLU A 93 -3.22 -7.88 -5.86
CA GLU A 93 -4.64 -7.78 -6.13
C GLU A 93 -5.05 -8.97 -6.98
N PRO A 94 -6.13 -9.71 -6.60
CA PRO A 94 -6.57 -10.82 -7.41
C PRO A 94 -6.96 -10.31 -8.79
N THR A 95 -6.33 -10.86 -9.80
CA THR A 95 -6.75 -10.61 -11.18
C THR A 95 -8.09 -11.28 -11.38
N SER A 96 -9.05 -10.49 -11.36
CA SER A 96 -10.37 -10.96 -11.76
C SER A 96 -10.45 -11.02 -13.26
#